data_370cd217173a64f6f147d455a039ba52
#
_entry.id   370cd217173a64f6f147d455a039ba52
#
_cell.length_a   1.000
_cell.length_b   1.000
_cell.length_c   1.000
_cell.angle_alpha   90.00
_cell.angle_beta   90.00
_cell.angle_gamma   90.00
#
_symmetry.space_group_name_H-M   'P 1'
#
loop_
_entity.id
_entity.type
_entity.pdbx_description
1 polymer ?
#
loop_
_entity_poly.entity_id
_entity_poly.type
_entity_poly.pdbx_seq_one_letter_code
_entity_poly.pdbx_strand_id
1 'polypeptide(L)' 'MMPLTMVKAGEENTIKEETRRFLENLGFVTGGVVTVVSEIGGNMIVNVKDSRVAIGKDMANKIMV' A
#
# COMPACT_ATOMS: atom_id res chain seq x y z
N MET A 1 4.30 -0.37 -13.86
CA MET A 1 3.43 0.04 -12.74
C MET A 1 2.43 -1.07 -12.45
N MET A 2 2.23 -1.43 -11.21
CA MET A 2 1.28 -2.48 -10.83
C MET A 2 0.56 -2.10 -9.55
N PRO A 3 -0.64 -2.66 -9.32
CA PRO A 3 -1.36 -2.39 -8.07
C PRO A 3 -0.64 -3.05 -6.89
N LEU A 4 -0.77 -2.44 -5.74
CA LEU A 4 -0.13 -2.92 -4.52
C LEU A 4 -0.51 -4.37 -4.19
N THR A 5 -1.70 -4.80 -4.60
CA THR A 5 -2.15 -6.18 -4.38
C THR A 5 -1.29 -7.22 -5.08
N MET A 6 -0.48 -6.81 -6.05
CA MET A 6 0.40 -7.72 -6.78
C MET A 6 1.80 -7.83 -6.16
N VAL A 7 2.08 -7.03 -5.15
CA VAL A 7 3.38 -7.01 -4.47
C VAL A 7 3.44 -8.15 -3.46
N LYS A 8 4.54 -8.88 -3.46
CA LYS A 8 4.73 -9.98 -2.52
C LYS A 8 5.10 -9.48 -1.13
N ALA A 9 4.73 -10.25 -0.11
CA ALA A 9 5.11 -9.93 1.26
C ALA A 9 6.64 -9.84 1.37
N GLY A 10 7.09 -8.82 2.09
CA GLY A 10 8.51 -8.56 2.26
C GLY A 10 9.11 -7.60 1.26
N GLU A 11 8.38 -7.28 0.19
CA GLU A 11 8.87 -6.36 -0.84
C GLU A 11 8.53 -4.91 -0.52
N GLU A 12 9.48 -4.04 -0.84
CA GLU A 12 9.35 -2.59 -0.67
C GLU A 12 9.25 -1.95 -2.05
N ASN A 13 8.34 -0.99 -2.17
CA ASN A 13 8.15 -0.28 -3.43
C ASN A 13 7.88 1.20 -3.18
N THR A 14 8.15 2.00 -4.21
CA THR A 14 7.82 3.43 -4.20
C THR A 14 6.43 3.60 -4.79
N ILE A 15 5.60 4.36 -4.11
CA ILE A 15 4.25 4.65 -4.59
C ILE A 15 4.34 5.62 -5.77
N LYS A 16 3.79 5.21 -6.90
CA LYS A 16 3.81 6.01 -8.12
C LYS A 16 2.49 6.75 -8.34
N GLU A 17 1.39 6.16 -7.88
CA GLU A 17 0.07 6.73 -8.09
C GLU A 17 -0.91 6.18 -7.05
N GLU A 18 -1.79 7.01 -6.56
CA GLU A 18 -2.91 6.58 -5.75
C GLU A 18 -4.10 7.46 -6.11
N THR A 19 -5.31 6.92 -6.01
CA THR A 19 -6.50 7.59 -6.53
C THR A 19 -7.47 8.05 -5.45
N ARG A 20 -7.19 7.77 -4.19
CA ARG A 20 -8.08 8.11 -3.08
C ARG A 20 -7.39 9.07 -2.13
N ARG A 21 -7.98 10.24 -1.96
CA ARG A 21 -7.42 11.26 -1.08
C ARG A 21 -7.20 10.78 0.35
N PHE A 22 -8.10 9.95 0.88
CA PHE A 22 -7.93 9.51 2.25
C PHE A 22 -6.71 8.60 2.44
N LEU A 23 -6.22 7.99 1.37
CA LEU A 23 -5.00 7.19 1.45
C LEU A 23 -3.80 8.08 1.77
N GLU A 24 -3.82 9.33 1.32
CA GLU A 24 -2.77 10.27 1.66
C GLU A 24 -2.72 10.53 3.16
N ASN A 25 -3.88 10.57 3.80
CA ASN A 25 -3.96 10.78 5.25
C ASN A 25 -3.39 9.59 6.01
N LEU A 26 -3.37 8.42 5.40
CA LEU A 26 -2.76 7.22 6.00
C LEU A 26 -1.27 7.13 5.69
N GLY A 27 -0.75 8.03 4.85
CA GLY A 27 0.67 8.03 4.50
C GLY A 27 0.98 7.50 3.11
N PHE A 28 -0.02 7.08 2.34
CA PHE A 28 0.19 6.58 0.98
C PHE A 28 0.26 7.74 0.00
N VAL A 29 1.41 8.39 -0.06
CA VAL A 29 1.61 9.54 -0.94
C VAL A 29 2.54 9.16 -2.07
N THR A 30 2.34 9.78 -3.24
CA THR A 30 3.21 9.56 -4.39
C THR A 30 4.64 9.92 -4.02
N GLY A 31 5.57 9.03 -4.34
CA GLY A 31 6.97 9.17 -3.97
C GLY A 31 7.32 8.54 -2.62
N GLY A 32 6.31 8.21 -1.82
CA GLY A 32 6.53 7.55 -0.54
C GLY A 32 6.86 6.07 -0.74
N VAL A 33 7.42 5.47 0.30
CA VAL A 33 7.82 4.07 0.27
C VAL A 33 6.82 3.24 1.06
N VAL A 34 6.42 2.11 0.51
CA VAL A 34 5.51 1.17 1.16
C VAL A 34 6.12 -0.23 1.13
N THR A 35 6.05 -0.92 2.26
CA THR A 35 6.53 -2.30 2.37
C THR A 35 5.35 -3.19 2.72
N VAL A 36 5.12 -4.22 1.92
CA VAL A 36 4.08 -5.20 2.21
C VAL A 36 4.61 -6.16 3.27
N VAL A 37 3.92 -6.26 4.40
CA VAL A 37 4.33 -7.12 5.51
C VAL A 37 3.69 -8.49 5.39
N SER A 38 2.38 -8.53 5.20
CA SER A 38 1.65 -9.79 5.10
C SER A 38 0.27 -9.54 4.50
N GLU A 39 -0.46 -10.64 4.30
CA GLU A 39 -1.82 -10.58 3.80
C GLU A 39 -2.65 -11.51 4.68
N ILE A 40 -3.72 -10.99 5.26
CA ILE A 40 -4.57 -11.74 6.18
C ILE A 40 -6.02 -11.54 5.75
N GLY A 41 -6.66 -12.64 5.33
CA GLY A 41 -8.03 -12.57 4.83
C GLY A 41 -8.11 -11.66 3.62
N GLY A 42 -9.00 -10.70 3.62
CA GLY A 42 -9.15 -9.74 2.53
C GLY A 42 -8.35 -8.47 2.74
N ASN A 43 -7.39 -8.46 3.66
CA ASN A 43 -6.62 -7.27 4.00
C ASN A 43 -5.14 -7.44 3.73
N MET A 44 -4.47 -6.35 3.40
CA MET A 44 -3.02 -6.30 3.31
C MET A 44 -2.48 -5.51 4.49
N ILE A 45 -1.45 -6.03 5.11
CA ILE A 45 -0.76 -5.35 6.21
C ILE A 45 0.50 -4.75 5.62
N VAL A 46 0.63 -3.44 5.73
CA VAL A 46 1.76 -2.73 5.11
C VAL A 46 2.37 -1.75 6.10
N ASN A 47 3.65 -1.45 5.88
CA ASN A 47 4.34 -0.39 6.60
C ASN A 47 4.45 0.80 5.66
N VAL A 48 4.00 1.96 6.13
CA VAL A 48 4.10 3.21 5.40
C VAL A 48 4.34 4.32 6.42
N LYS A 49 5.32 5.20 6.16
CA LYS A 49 5.70 6.29 7.07
C LYS A 49 5.88 5.83 8.51
N ASP A 50 6.61 4.75 8.70
CA ASP A 50 6.91 4.20 10.03
C ASP A 50 5.67 3.70 10.79
N SER A 51 4.55 3.56 10.11
CA SER A 51 3.31 3.05 10.67
C SER A 51 2.93 1.76 10.00
N ARG A 52 2.33 0.85 10.76
CA ARG A 52 1.78 -0.38 10.21
C ARG A 52 0.28 -0.20 10.05
N VAL A 53 -0.20 -0.40 8.84
CA VAL A 53 -1.60 -0.15 8.47
C VAL A 53 -2.19 -1.38 7.81
N ALA A 54 -3.44 -1.71 8.14
CA ALA A 54 -4.18 -2.77 7.46
C ALA A 54 -5.17 -2.10 6.50
N ILE A 55 -5.12 -2.47 5.22
CA ILE A 55 -6.05 -1.93 4.23
C ILE A 55 -6.69 -3.08 3.46
N GLY A 56 -7.94 -2.90 3.06
CA GLY A 56 -8.63 -3.89 2.24
C GLY A 56 -8.02 -3.96 0.85
N LYS A 57 -8.16 -5.11 0.21
CA LYS A 57 -7.60 -5.31 -1.13
C LYS A 57 -8.20 -4.38 -2.18
N ASP A 58 -9.47 -4.03 -2.05
CA ASP A 58 -10.10 -3.09 -2.97
C ASP A 58 -9.44 -1.71 -2.89
N MET A 59 -8.99 -1.30 -1.70
CA MET A 59 -8.24 -0.06 -1.54
C MET A 59 -6.80 -0.21 -2.02
N ALA A 60 -6.18 -1.34 -1.73
CA ALA A 60 -4.81 -1.62 -2.17
C ALA A 60 -4.71 -1.62 -3.69
N ASN A 61 -5.77 -2.03 -4.39
CA ASN A 61 -5.81 -1.99 -5.85
C ASN A 61 -5.73 -0.57 -6.43
N LYS A 62 -5.95 0.44 -5.62
CA LYS A 62 -5.92 1.83 -6.05
C LYS A 62 -4.57 2.49 -5.83
N ILE A 63 -3.64 1.75 -5.24
CA ILE A 63 -2.28 2.22 -5.00
C ILE A 63 -1.38 1.54 -6.03
N MET A 64 -0.74 2.35 -6.87
CA MET A 64 0.16 1.83 -7.90
C MET A 64 1.62 2.01 -7.50
N VAL A 65 2.39 0.98 -7.73
CA VAL A 65 3.82 0.99 -7.42
C VAL A 65 4.67 0.55 -8.61
#